data_0ff51f166e35988aaf8aab40b7cd4e57
#
_entry.id   0ff51f166e35988aaf8aab40b7cd4e57
#
_cell.length_a   1.000
_cell.length_b   1.000
_cell.length_c   1.000
_cell.angle_alpha   90.00
_cell.angle_beta   90.00
_cell.angle_gamma   90.00
#
_symmetry.space_group_name_H-M   'P 1'
#
loop_
_entity.id
_entity.type
_entity.pdbx_description
1 polymer ?
#
loop_
_entity_poly.entity_id
_entity_poly.type
_entity_poly.pdbx_seq_one_letter_code
_entity_poly.pdbx_strand_id
1 'polypeptide(L)'
;ATPQLRLFVKAPLLVSHYFHRAIKKFGNFDSCYLLKDYKIDNESGRRLFVARLHHYDSHNHHKHESMLSLDATSALPGTYTLTVSQLAKNDVITSSEYSDISSNQATASPALVTIQVGSGSVETVTLAAGATTLNDLVDGINALTANVSARIVETSMGAFRVVVEGPQGTSNALTIADNAFGLVTPSNKIQTAQNAEVTVNGLLVSSASNQISGVVPGLKLNLMSETTSDVVLSVSRDTSAAKASINDLVASYNVFEGIIRGLTASGTPTMEGGALKSDASVTAIREKVRGFLTSDSSTPGATKMGMSDIGVSLQRNGTFKVNDTALSAALTSDYTDITKMFSADTNNQSSYDGANRGIAGDIVHQITSYLAFDGLIKAREGSYSNETKYLSVEQSDLDKKMAAIQTRYTQQFSTMSRIMDEMKATQDYLESSLGNLPFTSKND
;
A
#
# COMPACT_ATOMS: atom_id res chain seq x y z
N ALA A 1 26.18 17.81 -26.17
CA ALA A 1 24.85 18.03 -25.57
C ALA A 1 25.04 18.89 -24.31
N THR A 2 24.57 20.11 -24.35
CA THR A 2 24.64 21.05 -23.25
C THR A 2 23.94 20.50 -22.00
N PRO A 3 24.35 20.85 -20.77
CA PRO A 3 23.70 20.42 -19.53
C PRO A 3 22.19 20.70 -19.53
N GLN A 4 21.73 21.72 -20.22
CA GLN A 4 20.34 22.12 -20.38
C GLN A 4 19.50 21.10 -21.16
N LEU A 5 20.05 20.47 -22.23
CA LEU A 5 19.36 19.42 -22.98
C LEU A 5 19.15 18.13 -22.15
N ARG A 6 20.11 17.82 -21.25
CA ARG A 6 19.99 16.68 -20.30
C ARG A 6 18.91 16.92 -19.23
N LEU A 7 18.67 18.17 -18.84
CA LEU A 7 17.61 18.53 -17.89
C LEU A 7 16.23 18.42 -18.55
N PHE A 8 16.12 18.76 -19.84
CA PHE A 8 14.86 18.70 -20.58
C PHE A 8 14.33 17.28 -20.76
N VAL A 9 15.20 16.32 -21.06
CA VAL A 9 14.84 14.90 -21.17
C VAL A 9 14.55 14.27 -19.80
N LYS A 10 15.18 14.77 -18.71
CA LYS A 10 14.98 14.24 -17.35
C LYS A 10 13.77 14.84 -16.63
N ALA A 11 13.38 16.08 -16.90
CA ALA A 11 12.27 16.72 -16.21
C ALA A 11 10.91 16.04 -16.47
N PRO A 12 10.51 15.66 -17.68
CA PRO A 12 9.31 14.88 -17.93
C PRO A 12 9.37 13.47 -17.32
N LEU A 13 10.53 12.81 -17.35
CA LEU A 13 10.74 11.50 -16.74
C LEU A 13 10.68 11.55 -15.23
N LEU A 14 11.22 12.59 -14.58
CA LEU A 14 11.12 12.82 -13.14
C LEU A 14 9.67 13.13 -12.73
N VAL A 15 8.99 14.02 -13.48
CA VAL A 15 7.57 14.33 -13.27
C VAL A 15 6.73 13.08 -13.49
N SER A 16 6.96 12.31 -14.56
CA SER A 16 6.32 11.04 -14.81
C SER A 16 6.57 10.04 -13.67
N HIS A 17 7.80 9.95 -13.15
CA HIS A 17 8.15 9.01 -12.08
C HIS A 17 7.45 9.37 -10.75
N TYR A 18 7.45 10.65 -10.35
CA TYR A 18 6.76 11.11 -9.13
C TYR A 18 5.24 11.03 -9.28
N PHE A 19 4.69 11.46 -10.42
CA PHE A 19 3.27 11.31 -10.73
C PHE A 19 2.87 9.84 -10.85
N HIS A 20 3.63 9.00 -11.53
CA HIS A 20 3.35 7.57 -11.64
C HIS A 20 3.39 6.85 -10.28
N ARG A 21 4.25 7.28 -9.37
CA ARG A 21 4.33 6.74 -8.01
C ARG A 21 3.16 7.22 -7.14
N ALA A 22 2.75 8.48 -7.24
CA ALA A 22 1.56 8.99 -6.61
C ALA A 22 0.30 8.31 -7.18
N ILE A 23 0.23 8.15 -8.48
CA ILE A 23 -0.89 7.56 -9.23
C ILE A 23 -0.99 6.04 -9.02
N LYS A 24 0.11 5.27 -8.95
CA LYS A 24 0.06 3.86 -8.55
C LYS A 24 -0.53 3.70 -7.15
N LYS A 25 -0.34 4.68 -6.26
CA LYS A 25 -1.03 4.70 -4.98
C LYS A 25 -2.53 4.97 -5.14
N PHE A 26 -2.95 5.75 -6.14
CA PHE A 26 -4.36 6.04 -6.44
C PHE A 26 -5.08 4.94 -7.24
N GLY A 27 -4.42 4.28 -8.18
CA GLY A 27 -4.98 3.16 -8.95
C GLY A 27 -5.29 1.91 -8.13
N ASN A 28 -4.81 1.85 -6.89
CA ASN A 28 -5.17 0.85 -5.89
C ASN A 28 -6.21 1.36 -4.87
N PHE A 29 -6.94 2.43 -5.18
CA PHE A 29 -8.04 2.95 -4.35
C PHE A 29 -9.24 2.01 -4.30
N ASP A 30 -9.34 1.07 -5.24
CA ASP A 30 -10.32 0.00 -5.18
C ASP A 30 -9.96 -1.01 -4.10
N SER A 31 -10.69 -0.93 -3.02
CA SER A 31 -10.92 -1.93 -1.96
C SER A 31 -9.74 -2.44 -1.13
N CYS A 32 -8.47 -2.13 -1.39
CA CYS A 32 -7.37 -2.78 -0.70
C CYS A 32 -6.45 -1.89 0.15
N TYR A 33 -6.52 -0.56 0.07
CA TYR A 33 -5.55 0.33 0.75
C TYR A 33 -6.09 1.15 1.93
N LEU A 34 -7.37 1.01 2.26
CA LEU A 34 -7.99 1.76 3.35
C LEU A 34 -7.72 1.20 4.75
N LEU A 35 -6.95 0.12 4.85
CA LEU A 35 -6.75 -0.61 6.08
C LEU A 35 -5.28 -1.01 6.30
N LYS A 36 -4.38 -0.04 6.15
CA LYS A 36 -2.99 -0.22 6.56
C LYS A 36 -2.75 0.52 7.87
N ASP A 37 -3.06 -0.13 8.99
CA ASP A 37 -2.23 -0.05 10.18
C ASP A 37 -2.78 -1.02 11.24
N TYR A 38 -2.49 -2.29 11.03
CA TYR A 38 -2.14 -3.27 12.05
C TYR A 38 -1.61 -4.50 11.32
N LYS A 39 -0.31 -4.70 11.47
CA LYS A 39 0.43 -5.78 10.84
C LYS A 39 0.15 -7.08 11.59
N ILE A 40 -0.53 -8.02 10.95
CA ILE A 40 -0.37 -9.44 11.26
C ILE A 40 -0.19 -10.15 9.92
N ASP A 41 1.02 -10.69 9.74
CA ASP A 41 1.35 -11.58 8.64
C ASP A 41 0.57 -12.89 8.81
N ASN A 42 -0.23 -13.26 7.81
CA ASN A 42 -0.63 -14.64 7.61
C ASN A 42 -0.68 -14.97 6.11
N GLU A 43 -0.13 -16.11 5.76
CA GLU A 43 0.26 -16.56 4.41
C GLU A 43 -0.88 -16.79 3.39
N SER A 44 -2.11 -16.34 3.65
CA SER A 44 -3.27 -16.63 2.79
C SER A 44 -3.97 -15.42 2.16
N GLY A 45 -3.30 -14.27 2.04
CA GLY A 45 -3.80 -13.15 1.21
C GLY A 45 -5.10 -12.47 1.65
N ARG A 46 -5.69 -12.83 2.77
CA ARG A 46 -6.84 -12.17 3.39
C ARG A 46 -6.37 -11.36 4.58
N ARG A 47 -6.52 -10.05 4.52
CA ARG A 47 -6.12 -9.14 5.61
C ARG A 47 -7.13 -9.22 6.75
N LEU A 48 -6.69 -9.79 7.86
CA LEU A 48 -7.42 -9.85 9.10
C LEU A 48 -7.01 -8.65 9.97
N PHE A 49 -7.97 -7.82 10.38
CA PHE A 49 -7.73 -6.77 11.37
C PHE A 49 -8.06 -7.32 12.75
N VAL A 50 -7.10 -7.26 13.66
CA VAL A 50 -7.32 -7.59 15.06
C VAL A 50 -7.32 -6.29 15.85
N ALA A 51 -8.51 -5.88 16.29
CA ALA A 51 -8.63 -4.81 17.27
C ALA A 51 -8.51 -5.42 18.68
N ARG A 52 -7.56 -4.96 19.46
CA ARG A 52 -7.45 -5.31 20.87
C ARG A 52 -8.33 -4.39 21.69
N LEU A 53 -9.36 -4.96 22.31
CA LEU A 53 -10.18 -4.24 23.28
C LEU A 53 -9.47 -4.30 24.65
N HIS A 54 -9.02 -3.16 25.12
CA HIS A 54 -8.53 -3.03 26.50
C HIS A 54 -9.67 -2.50 27.36
N HIS A 55 -10.18 -3.33 28.23
CA HIS A 55 -11.03 -2.88 29.31
C HIS A 55 -10.11 -2.57 30.52
N TYR A 56 -10.12 -1.33 30.98
CA TYR A 56 -9.40 -0.89 32.15
C TYR A 56 -10.33 -0.94 33.36
N ASP A 57 -10.24 -2.00 34.15
CA ASP A 57 -10.83 -2.02 35.49
C ASP A 57 -9.82 -1.48 36.47
N SER A 58 -10.12 -0.33 37.09
CA SER A 58 -9.25 0.37 38.04
C SER A 58 -9.02 -0.40 39.38
N HIS A 59 -9.70 -1.51 39.60
CA HIS A 59 -9.65 -2.29 40.86
C HIS A 59 -9.02 -3.64 40.73
N ASN A 60 -8.82 -4.17 39.53
CA ASN A 60 -8.14 -5.47 39.33
C ASN A 60 -7.14 -5.34 38.17
N HIS A 61 -5.86 -5.63 38.46
CA HIS A 61 -4.75 -5.63 37.50
C HIS A 61 -4.82 -6.77 36.43
N HIS A 62 -5.98 -7.35 36.16
CA HIS A 62 -6.16 -8.33 35.09
C HIS A 62 -6.64 -7.67 33.81
N LYS A 63 -5.76 -7.62 32.80
CA LYS A 63 -6.10 -7.22 31.45
C LYS A 63 -7.00 -8.28 30.82
N HIS A 64 -8.29 -8.01 30.69
CA HIS A 64 -9.18 -8.83 29.87
C HIS A 64 -8.97 -8.48 28.40
N GLU A 65 -8.26 -9.31 27.65
CA GLU A 65 -8.04 -9.14 26.22
C GLU A 65 -9.03 -10.02 25.46
N SER A 66 -10.06 -9.43 24.89
CA SER A 66 -10.87 -10.10 23.86
C SER A 66 -10.28 -9.77 22.47
N MET A 67 -9.97 -10.80 21.68
CA MET A 67 -9.47 -10.60 20.31
C MET A 67 -10.65 -10.43 19.36
N LEU A 68 -10.62 -9.35 18.59
CA LEU A 68 -11.60 -9.02 17.57
C LEU A 68 -10.98 -9.15 16.19
N SER A 69 -11.60 -9.88 15.28
CA SER A 69 -11.21 -9.87 13.87
C SER A 69 -12.26 -9.18 13.02
N LEU A 70 -11.81 -8.28 12.14
CA LEU A 70 -12.67 -7.44 11.31
C LEU A 70 -12.54 -7.86 9.84
N ASP A 71 -13.69 -8.06 9.16
CA ASP A 71 -13.75 -8.10 7.70
C ASP A 71 -14.05 -6.69 7.20
N ALA A 72 -13.05 -6.07 6.63
CA ALA A 72 -13.09 -4.69 6.19
C ALA A 72 -14.10 -4.39 5.06
N THR A 73 -14.52 -5.41 4.32
CA THR A 73 -15.43 -5.24 3.17
C THR A 73 -16.88 -5.14 3.57
N SER A 74 -17.23 -5.69 4.74
CA SER A 74 -18.61 -5.78 5.23
C SER A 74 -18.84 -5.09 6.57
N ALA A 75 -17.80 -4.55 7.22
CA ALA A 75 -17.93 -3.88 8.51
C ALA A 75 -18.69 -2.56 8.39
N LEU A 76 -19.72 -2.40 9.22
CA LEU A 76 -20.50 -1.17 9.31
C LEU A 76 -19.93 -0.29 10.43
N PRO A 77 -19.59 0.98 10.17
CA PRO A 77 -19.20 1.93 11.20
C PRO A 77 -20.33 2.12 12.21
N GLY A 78 -19.99 2.16 13.49
CA GLY A 78 -20.97 2.33 14.56
C GLY A 78 -20.36 2.04 15.92
N THR A 79 -21.14 2.29 16.96
CA THR A 79 -20.80 1.96 18.34
C THR A 79 -21.66 0.79 18.80
N TYR A 80 -21.02 -0.26 19.30
CA TYR A 80 -21.66 -1.48 19.77
C TYR A 80 -21.32 -1.67 21.23
N THR A 81 -22.33 -1.97 22.05
CA THR A 81 -22.16 -2.31 23.46
C THR A 81 -22.18 -3.82 23.58
N LEU A 82 -21.16 -4.41 24.17
CA LEU A 82 -20.94 -5.85 24.32
C LEU A 82 -20.84 -6.22 25.79
N THR A 83 -21.57 -7.28 26.20
CA THR A 83 -21.44 -7.88 27.53
C THR A 83 -21.35 -9.38 27.37
N VAL A 84 -20.26 -9.99 27.81
CA VAL A 84 -20.08 -11.44 27.80
C VAL A 84 -20.46 -11.99 29.17
N SER A 85 -21.63 -12.64 29.26
CA SER A 85 -22.13 -13.22 30.49
C SER A 85 -21.57 -14.63 30.75
N GLN A 86 -21.23 -15.35 29.66
CA GLN A 86 -20.78 -16.73 29.74
C GLN A 86 -19.91 -17.09 28.54
N LEU A 87 -18.84 -17.90 28.79
CA LEU A 87 -18.05 -18.50 27.72
C LEU A 87 -18.58 -19.89 27.34
N ALA A 88 -18.40 -20.26 26.06
CA ALA A 88 -18.65 -21.64 25.65
C ALA A 88 -17.62 -22.58 26.29
N LYS A 89 -18.11 -23.72 26.78
CA LYS A 89 -17.29 -24.81 27.29
C LYS A 89 -17.63 -26.10 26.59
N ASN A 90 -16.71 -27.03 26.59
CA ASN A 90 -16.89 -28.39 26.12
C ASN A 90 -17.23 -29.33 27.28
N ASP A 91 -17.78 -30.50 26.98
CA ASP A 91 -17.81 -31.59 27.93
C ASP A 91 -16.41 -32.16 28.12
N VAL A 92 -16.07 -32.43 29.37
CA VAL A 92 -14.87 -33.18 29.76
C VAL A 92 -15.27 -34.35 30.65
N ILE A 93 -14.94 -35.54 30.18
CA ILE A 93 -15.28 -36.80 30.86
C ILE A 93 -13.97 -37.51 31.17
N THR A 94 -13.87 -38.12 32.34
CA THR A 94 -12.67 -38.86 32.77
C THR A 94 -12.97 -40.34 32.94
N SER A 95 -11.96 -41.19 32.72
CA SER A 95 -12.02 -42.59 33.11
C SER A 95 -11.89 -42.79 34.63
N SER A 96 -12.06 -44.00 35.09
CA SER A 96 -11.55 -44.45 36.37
C SER A 96 -10.04 -44.23 36.47
N GLU A 97 -9.49 -44.29 37.70
CA GLU A 97 -8.06 -44.13 37.92
C GLU A 97 -7.34 -45.47 37.76
N TYR A 98 -6.17 -45.42 37.11
CA TYR A 98 -5.34 -46.57 36.82
C TYR A 98 -3.90 -46.32 37.27
N SER A 99 -3.23 -47.39 37.72
CA SER A 99 -1.83 -47.32 38.20
C SER A 99 -0.79 -47.57 37.11
N ASP A 100 -1.22 -47.96 35.88
CA ASP A 100 -0.34 -48.27 34.76
C ASP A 100 -1.03 -47.99 33.43
N ILE A 101 -0.32 -47.38 32.51
CA ILE A 101 -0.82 -46.99 31.19
C ILE A 101 -0.65 -48.09 30.13
N SER A 102 0.24 -49.05 30.38
CA SER A 102 0.69 -50.04 29.41
C SER A 102 0.12 -51.45 29.67
N SER A 103 -0.45 -51.69 30.81
CA SER A 103 -1.10 -52.98 31.14
C SER A 103 -2.55 -52.99 30.64
N ASN A 104 -3.05 -54.19 30.32
CA ASN A 104 -4.45 -54.35 29.94
C ASN A 104 -5.36 -54.05 31.11
N GLN A 105 -6.26 -53.09 30.97
CA GLN A 105 -7.10 -52.56 32.04
C GLN A 105 -8.53 -53.08 31.97
N ALA A 106 -9.01 -53.48 30.79
CA ALA A 106 -10.39 -53.88 30.60
C ALA A 106 -10.66 -55.29 31.14
N THR A 107 -11.72 -55.42 31.93
CA THR A 107 -12.26 -56.69 32.43
C THR A 107 -13.22 -57.34 31.41
N ALA A 108 -13.74 -56.57 30.46
CA ALA A 108 -14.63 -57.05 29.43
C ALA A 108 -13.85 -57.33 28.12
N SER A 109 -14.24 -58.38 27.38
CA SER A 109 -13.65 -58.75 26.09
C SER A 109 -14.76 -59.07 25.07
N PRO A 110 -14.93 -58.30 24.02
CA PRO A 110 -14.24 -57.03 23.68
C PRO A 110 -14.61 -55.90 24.65
N ALA A 111 -13.70 -54.97 24.84
CA ALA A 111 -14.01 -53.69 25.47
C ALA A 111 -14.65 -52.73 24.44
N LEU A 112 -15.81 -52.21 24.80
CA LEU A 112 -16.60 -51.33 23.93
C LEU A 112 -16.78 -49.97 24.58
N VAL A 113 -16.37 -48.94 23.87
CA VAL A 113 -16.63 -47.53 24.24
C VAL A 113 -17.44 -46.85 23.10
N THR A 114 -18.66 -46.49 23.38
CA THR A 114 -19.51 -45.76 22.42
C THR A 114 -19.51 -44.28 22.75
N ILE A 115 -19.32 -43.46 21.77
CA ILE A 115 -19.27 -42.00 21.89
C ILE A 115 -20.26 -41.39 20.90
N GLN A 116 -21.08 -40.47 21.42
CA GLN A 116 -21.98 -39.66 20.60
C GLN A 116 -21.78 -38.20 20.97
N VAL A 117 -21.63 -37.34 19.97
CA VAL A 117 -21.55 -35.88 20.08
C VAL A 117 -22.90 -35.28 19.71
N GLY A 118 -23.59 -34.68 20.67
CA GLY A 118 -24.89 -34.08 20.48
C GLY A 118 -25.92 -35.07 19.88
N SER A 119 -26.49 -34.71 18.75
CA SER A 119 -27.43 -35.55 17.97
C SER A 119 -26.74 -36.31 16.82
N GLY A 120 -25.40 -36.32 16.77
CA GLY A 120 -24.63 -36.99 15.72
C GLY A 120 -24.72 -38.51 15.79
N SER A 121 -24.07 -39.23 14.89
CA SER A 121 -23.99 -40.68 14.90
C SER A 121 -23.24 -41.19 16.13
N VAL A 122 -23.67 -42.38 16.61
CA VAL A 122 -22.94 -43.09 17.64
C VAL A 122 -21.72 -43.79 16.98
N GLU A 123 -20.54 -43.48 17.46
CA GLU A 123 -19.31 -44.15 17.04
C GLU A 123 -18.81 -45.09 18.15
N THR A 124 -18.21 -46.21 17.77
CA THR A 124 -17.79 -47.24 18.74
C THR A 124 -16.31 -47.56 18.56
N VAL A 125 -15.58 -47.43 19.63
CA VAL A 125 -14.23 -48.00 19.76
C VAL A 125 -14.35 -49.41 20.28
N THR A 126 -13.82 -50.37 19.53
CA THR A 126 -13.81 -51.79 19.90
C THR A 126 -12.37 -52.21 20.10
N LEU A 127 -12.03 -52.57 21.33
CA LEU A 127 -10.68 -53.05 21.71
C LEU A 127 -10.72 -54.55 21.93
N ALA A 128 -9.89 -55.28 21.19
CA ALA A 128 -9.78 -56.74 21.29
C ALA A 128 -9.09 -57.16 22.61
N ALA A 129 -9.27 -58.43 22.99
CA ALA A 129 -8.56 -59.02 24.12
C ALA A 129 -7.02 -58.89 23.94
N GLY A 130 -6.34 -58.36 24.93
CA GLY A 130 -4.89 -58.13 24.89
C GLY A 130 -4.44 -56.80 24.31
N ALA A 131 -5.37 -55.98 23.76
CA ALA A 131 -5.13 -54.61 23.32
C ALA A 131 -6.10 -53.62 24.01
N THR A 132 -6.06 -53.64 25.33
CA THR A 132 -6.97 -52.85 26.20
C THR A 132 -6.17 -51.95 27.17
N THR A 133 -5.02 -51.46 26.72
CA THR A 133 -4.24 -50.47 27.49
C THR A 133 -4.89 -49.10 27.41
N LEU A 134 -4.49 -48.15 28.26
CA LEU A 134 -4.97 -46.76 28.14
C LEU A 134 -4.51 -46.11 26.86
N ASN A 135 -3.36 -46.50 26.30
CA ASN A 135 -2.88 -46.01 25.02
C ASN A 135 -3.78 -46.49 23.87
N ASP A 136 -4.14 -47.78 23.83
CA ASP A 136 -5.04 -48.32 22.80
C ASP A 136 -6.42 -47.61 22.83
N LEU A 137 -6.91 -47.30 24.03
CA LEU A 137 -8.16 -46.55 24.21
C LEU A 137 -8.05 -45.11 23.65
N VAL A 138 -6.97 -44.41 24.00
CA VAL A 138 -6.73 -43.03 23.49
C VAL A 138 -6.58 -43.02 21.99
N ASP A 139 -5.81 -43.92 21.41
CA ASP A 139 -5.63 -44.03 19.98
C ASP A 139 -6.95 -44.36 19.27
N GLY A 140 -7.73 -45.30 19.85
CA GLY A 140 -9.06 -45.65 19.31
C GLY A 140 -10.04 -44.47 19.33
N ILE A 141 -10.08 -43.68 20.40
CA ILE A 141 -10.96 -42.50 20.49
C ILE A 141 -10.50 -41.41 19.51
N ASN A 142 -9.20 -41.15 19.44
CA ASN A 142 -8.67 -40.12 18.52
C ASN A 142 -8.79 -40.48 17.03
N ALA A 143 -9.00 -41.78 16.74
CA ALA A 143 -9.28 -42.24 15.37
C ALA A 143 -10.74 -42.06 14.92
N LEU A 144 -11.66 -41.70 15.83
CA LEU A 144 -13.07 -41.46 15.51
C LEU A 144 -13.23 -40.18 14.68
N THR A 145 -14.32 -40.12 13.94
CA THR A 145 -14.67 -38.96 13.11
C THR A 145 -15.48 -37.92 13.87
N ALA A 146 -15.91 -38.24 15.07
CA ALA A 146 -16.81 -37.44 15.93
C ALA A 146 -16.22 -36.12 16.47
N ASN A 147 -15.03 -35.71 16.03
CA ASN A 147 -14.34 -34.48 16.49
C ASN A 147 -14.15 -34.43 18.02
N VAL A 148 -13.83 -35.55 18.61
CA VAL A 148 -13.45 -35.72 20.04
C VAL A 148 -11.96 -35.88 20.14
N SER A 149 -11.40 -35.53 21.30
CA SER A 149 -9.98 -35.79 21.61
C SER A 149 -9.85 -36.51 22.97
N ALA A 150 -8.94 -37.44 23.00
CA ALA A 150 -8.59 -38.14 24.25
C ALA A 150 -7.11 -38.00 24.56
N ARG A 151 -6.77 -37.96 25.85
CA ARG A 151 -5.39 -37.94 26.33
C ARG A 151 -5.32 -38.61 27.69
N ILE A 152 -4.14 -39.16 28.02
CA ILE A 152 -3.84 -39.64 29.37
C ILE A 152 -3.31 -38.48 30.22
N VAL A 153 -3.82 -38.35 31.42
CA VAL A 153 -3.38 -37.36 32.41
C VAL A 153 -2.95 -38.10 33.69
N GLU A 154 -1.75 -37.82 34.18
CA GLU A 154 -1.28 -38.25 35.50
C GLU A 154 -1.84 -37.27 36.52
N THR A 155 -2.73 -37.76 37.39
CA THR A 155 -3.42 -36.95 38.41
C THR A 155 -2.61 -36.87 39.71
N SER A 156 -1.80 -37.91 40.00
CA SER A 156 -0.81 -37.96 41.07
C SER A 156 0.24 -39.01 40.69
N MET A 157 1.36 -39.10 41.44
CA MET A 157 2.45 -40.01 41.13
C MET A 157 1.93 -41.46 40.96
N GLY A 158 2.00 -41.97 39.73
CA GLY A 158 1.56 -43.32 39.37
C GLY A 158 0.04 -43.50 39.30
N ALA A 159 -0.73 -42.42 39.21
CA ALA A 159 -2.18 -42.49 39.04
C ALA A 159 -2.60 -41.79 37.73
N PHE A 160 -3.16 -42.55 36.79
CA PHE A 160 -3.48 -42.12 35.46
C PHE A 160 -4.97 -42.18 35.16
N ARG A 161 -5.45 -41.19 34.40
CA ARG A 161 -6.84 -41.18 33.87
C ARG A 161 -6.81 -40.81 32.38
N VAL A 162 -7.73 -41.40 31.62
CA VAL A 162 -8.01 -40.92 30.27
C VAL A 162 -9.03 -39.79 30.40
N VAL A 163 -8.72 -38.67 29.76
CA VAL A 163 -9.60 -37.50 29.66
C VAL A 163 -10.09 -37.40 28.22
N VAL A 164 -11.41 -37.37 28.07
CA VAL A 164 -12.07 -37.23 26.77
C VAL A 164 -12.76 -35.85 26.69
N GLU A 165 -12.46 -35.09 25.64
CA GLU A 165 -12.99 -33.77 25.44
C GLU A 165 -13.75 -33.72 24.10
N GLY A 166 -14.95 -33.14 24.12
CA GLY A 166 -15.75 -32.87 22.92
C GLY A 166 -15.63 -31.44 22.42
N PRO A 167 -16.35 -31.10 21.36
CA PRO A 167 -16.47 -29.72 20.92
C PRO A 167 -17.24 -28.86 21.95
N GLN A 168 -17.07 -27.54 21.84
CA GLN A 168 -17.78 -26.58 22.70
C GLN A 168 -19.29 -26.54 22.35
N GLY A 169 -20.08 -26.12 23.35
CA GLY A 169 -21.51 -25.81 23.18
C GLY A 169 -22.45 -26.94 23.56
N THR A 170 -23.63 -26.59 24.06
CA THR A 170 -24.65 -27.53 24.55
C THR A 170 -25.13 -28.50 23.48
N SER A 171 -25.16 -28.08 22.21
CA SER A 171 -25.54 -28.96 21.09
C SER A 171 -24.53 -30.06 20.81
N ASN A 172 -23.32 -29.96 21.37
CA ASN A 172 -22.20 -30.90 21.21
C ASN A 172 -21.94 -31.70 22.48
N ALA A 173 -22.91 -31.78 23.38
CA ALA A 173 -22.76 -32.54 24.63
C ALA A 173 -22.38 -34.00 24.35
N LEU A 174 -21.39 -34.50 25.12
CA LEU A 174 -20.93 -35.88 24.98
C LEU A 174 -21.85 -36.85 25.72
N THR A 175 -22.22 -37.92 25.05
CA THR A 175 -22.82 -39.11 25.64
C THR A 175 -21.84 -40.25 25.43
N ILE A 176 -21.31 -40.81 26.50
CA ILE A 176 -20.39 -41.94 26.46
C ILE A 176 -21.00 -43.09 27.26
N ALA A 177 -21.02 -44.28 26.67
CA ALA A 177 -21.27 -45.50 27.35
C ALA A 177 -20.08 -46.46 27.18
N ASP A 178 -19.60 -47.03 28.26
CA ASP A 178 -18.40 -47.82 28.32
C ASP A 178 -18.61 -49.00 29.28
N ASN A 179 -18.07 -50.13 28.91
CA ASN A 179 -18.17 -51.36 29.67
C ASN A 179 -16.84 -51.76 30.39
N ALA A 180 -15.79 -50.94 30.27
CA ALA A 180 -14.44 -51.36 30.64
C ALA A 180 -13.61 -50.33 31.39
N PHE A 181 -13.70 -49.03 31.07
CA PHE A 181 -12.74 -48.00 31.54
C PHE A 181 -13.37 -46.98 32.49
N GLY A 182 -14.66 -47.05 32.74
CA GLY A 182 -15.37 -46.13 33.61
C GLY A 182 -15.63 -44.77 32.97
N LEU A 183 -15.56 -44.67 31.64
CA LEU A 183 -15.95 -43.47 30.88
C LEU A 183 -17.47 -43.38 30.72
N VAL A 184 -18.18 -43.15 31.80
CA VAL A 184 -19.64 -43.17 31.82
C VAL A 184 -20.22 -41.78 32.13
N THR A 185 -21.17 -41.32 31.30
CA THR A 185 -21.93 -40.11 31.57
C THR A 185 -23.21 -40.42 32.35
N PRO A 186 -23.64 -39.58 33.30
CA PRO A 186 -23.01 -38.30 33.71
C PRO A 186 -21.97 -38.44 34.83
N SER A 187 -21.76 -39.66 35.35
CA SER A 187 -21.03 -39.90 36.63
C SER A 187 -19.59 -39.40 36.67
N ASN A 188 -18.86 -39.48 35.52
CA ASN A 188 -17.46 -39.10 35.44
C ASN A 188 -17.26 -37.82 34.58
N LYS A 189 -18.32 -37.02 34.41
CA LYS A 189 -18.26 -35.72 33.73
C LYS A 189 -17.76 -34.65 34.72
N ILE A 190 -16.58 -34.10 34.46
CA ILE A 190 -15.97 -33.06 35.29
C ILE A 190 -16.26 -31.65 34.78
N GLN A 191 -16.62 -31.50 33.50
CA GLN A 191 -17.07 -30.24 32.90
C GLN A 191 -18.26 -30.52 32.01
N THR A 192 -19.26 -29.66 32.09
CA THR A 192 -20.47 -29.73 31.25
C THR A 192 -20.39 -28.72 30.14
N ALA A 193 -20.72 -29.17 28.94
CA ALA A 193 -20.81 -28.30 27.74
C ALA A 193 -21.82 -27.20 27.97
N GLN A 194 -21.42 -25.99 27.62
CA GLN A 194 -22.32 -24.81 27.68
C GLN A 194 -22.04 -23.89 26.48
N ASN A 195 -23.04 -23.12 26.08
CA ASN A 195 -22.89 -22.10 25.04
C ASN A 195 -22.22 -20.85 25.62
N ALA A 196 -21.57 -20.10 24.76
CA ALA A 196 -21.26 -18.71 25.04
C ALA A 196 -22.53 -17.87 24.96
N GLU A 197 -22.64 -16.90 25.86
CA GLU A 197 -23.70 -15.90 25.85
C GLU A 197 -23.10 -14.51 25.84
N VAL A 198 -23.46 -13.75 24.82
CA VAL A 198 -23.03 -12.36 24.65
C VAL A 198 -24.24 -11.48 24.33
N THR A 199 -24.37 -10.37 25.03
CA THR A 199 -25.37 -9.35 24.73
C THR A 199 -24.71 -8.29 23.87
N VAL A 200 -25.31 -7.98 22.72
CA VAL A 200 -24.87 -6.95 21.78
C VAL A 200 -25.97 -5.91 21.60
N ASN A 201 -25.70 -4.68 21.98
CA ASN A 201 -26.70 -3.60 21.97
C ASN A 201 -28.02 -4.00 22.67
N GLY A 202 -27.94 -4.76 23.75
CA GLY A 202 -29.10 -5.25 24.50
C GLY A 202 -29.73 -6.54 23.95
N LEU A 203 -29.27 -7.07 22.81
CA LEU A 203 -29.76 -8.33 22.24
C LEU A 203 -28.86 -9.49 22.68
N LEU A 204 -29.46 -10.48 23.38
CA LEU A 204 -28.75 -11.70 23.79
C LEU A 204 -28.53 -12.62 22.58
N VAL A 205 -27.29 -13.05 22.40
CA VAL A 205 -26.85 -14.01 21.39
C VAL A 205 -26.21 -15.18 22.08
N SER A 206 -26.68 -16.39 21.78
CA SER A 206 -26.09 -17.64 22.25
C SER A 206 -25.33 -18.34 21.11
N SER A 207 -24.12 -18.83 21.40
CA SER A 207 -23.27 -19.51 20.42
C SER A 207 -22.63 -20.74 21.02
N ALA A 208 -22.57 -21.83 20.26
CA ALA A 208 -21.85 -23.02 20.66
C ALA A 208 -20.33 -22.83 20.74
N SER A 209 -19.79 -21.73 20.23
CA SER A 209 -18.35 -21.44 20.16
C SER A 209 -18.05 -20.07 20.75
N ASN A 210 -16.85 -19.90 21.31
CA ASN A 210 -16.32 -18.61 21.72
C ASN A 210 -15.91 -17.73 20.53
N GLN A 211 -15.96 -18.26 19.32
CA GLN A 211 -15.82 -17.50 18.08
C GLN A 211 -17.19 -17.23 17.48
N ILE A 212 -17.64 -15.98 17.55
CA ILE A 212 -18.98 -15.56 17.10
C ILE A 212 -18.83 -14.67 15.87
N SER A 213 -19.54 -15.02 14.81
CA SER A 213 -19.58 -14.22 13.58
C SER A 213 -21.03 -13.88 13.21
N GLY A 214 -21.21 -12.76 12.48
CA GLY A 214 -22.52 -12.37 11.95
C GLY A 214 -23.43 -11.59 12.91
N VAL A 215 -23.05 -11.42 14.17
CA VAL A 215 -23.80 -10.62 15.16
C VAL A 215 -23.66 -9.13 14.88
N VAL A 216 -22.46 -8.73 14.55
CA VAL A 216 -22.17 -7.41 13.99
C VAL A 216 -21.63 -7.63 12.57
N PRO A 217 -22.24 -7.00 11.54
CA PRO A 217 -21.81 -7.20 10.17
C PRO A 217 -20.31 -6.94 10.00
N GLY A 218 -19.60 -7.87 9.38
CA GLY A 218 -18.15 -7.78 9.14
C GLY A 218 -17.25 -8.00 10.34
N LEU A 219 -17.81 -8.36 11.51
CA LEU A 219 -17.02 -8.62 12.72
C LEU A 219 -17.07 -10.08 13.12
N LYS A 220 -15.92 -10.63 13.47
CA LYS A 220 -15.77 -11.87 14.24
C LYS A 220 -15.32 -11.53 15.65
N LEU A 221 -16.13 -11.93 16.63
CA LEU A 221 -15.82 -11.80 18.04
C LEU A 221 -15.12 -13.10 18.51
N ASN A 222 -13.97 -12.99 19.14
CA ASN A 222 -13.31 -14.10 19.85
C ASN A 222 -13.34 -13.80 21.34
N LEU A 223 -14.22 -14.50 22.05
CA LEU A 223 -14.45 -14.29 23.47
C LEU A 223 -13.34 -14.98 24.26
N MET A 224 -12.61 -14.24 25.07
CA MET A 224 -11.50 -14.75 25.89
C MET A 224 -11.87 -14.85 27.38
N SER A 225 -12.78 -13.99 27.82
CA SER A 225 -13.23 -13.94 29.22
C SER A 225 -14.64 -13.38 29.33
N GLU A 226 -15.30 -13.67 30.43
CA GLU A 226 -16.55 -13.00 30.83
C GLU A 226 -16.25 -11.54 31.20
N THR A 227 -17.22 -10.64 30.98
CA THR A 227 -17.09 -9.23 31.30
C THR A 227 -17.89 -8.86 32.53
N THR A 228 -17.37 -8.01 33.39
CA THR A 228 -18.05 -7.53 34.60
C THR A 228 -18.91 -6.28 34.36
N SER A 229 -18.66 -5.62 33.22
CA SER A 229 -19.38 -4.41 32.78
C SER A 229 -19.44 -4.38 31.26
N ASP A 230 -20.27 -3.48 30.76
CA ASP A 230 -20.41 -3.28 29.32
C ASP A 230 -19.10 -2.82 28.69
N VAL A 231 -18.73 -3.46 27.58
CA VAL A 231 -17.58 -3.09 26.74
C VAL A 231 -18.10 -2.33 25.53
N VAL A 232 -17.61 -1.12 25.34
CA VAL A 232 -17.99 -0.31 24.18
C VAL A 232 -16.98 -0.54 23.05
N LEU A 233 -17.47 -1.08 21.94
CA LEU A 233 -16.74 -1.27 20.70
C LEU A 233 -17.09 -0.17 19.72
N SER A 234 -16.14 0.67 19.34
CA SER A 234 -16.30 1.65 18.28
C SER A 234 -15.66 1.17 17.00
N VAL A 235 -16.47 0.98 15.97
CA VAL A 235 -16.02 0.66 14.62
C VAL A 235 -16.06 1.95 13.81
N SER A 236 -14.91 2.40 13.36
CA SER A 236 -14.79 3.59 12.51
C SER A 236 -13.97 3.26 11.27
N ARG A 237 -14.24 4.01 10.20
CA ARG A 237 -13.44 3.91 8.98
C ARG A 237 -12.09 4.57 9.22
N ASP A 238 -11.00 3.88 8.91
CA ASP A 238 -9.68 4.51 8.86
C ASP A 238 -9.55 5.33 7.57
N THR A 239 -9.47 6.63 7.73
CA THR A 239 -9.30 7.58 6.63
C THR A 239 -7.86 8.05 6.45
N SER A 240 -6.92 7.53 7.24
CA SER A 240 -5.53 7.99 7.26
C SER A 240 -4.82 7.75 5.93
N ALA A 241 -5.02 6.58 5.33
CA ALA A 241 -4.44 6.23 4.04
C ALA A 241 -4.99 7.11 2.89
N ALA A 242 -6.29 7.40 2.90
CA ALA A 242 -6.91 8.30 1.92
C ALA A 242 -6.37 9.73 2.08
N LYS A 243 -6.29 10.22 3.32
CA LYS A 243 -5.69 11.52 3.63
C LYS A 243 -4.23 11.62 3.17
N ALA A 244 -3.43 10.60 3.44
CA ALA A 244 -2.04 10.55 3.00
C ALA A 244 -1.92 10.58 1.47
N SER A 245 -2.77 9.82 0.77
CA SER A 245 -2.78 9.79 -0.70
C SER A 245 -3.15 11.13 -1.32
N ILE A 246 -4.14 11.85 -0.76
CA ILE A 246 -4.52 13.18 -1.22
C ILE A 246 -3.38 14.18 -0.98
N ASN A 247 -2.73 14.14 0.19
CA ASN A 247 -1.56 14.97 0.48
C ASN A 247 -0.39 14.66 -0.48
N ASP A 248 -0.13 13.39 -0.79
CA ASP A 248 0.90 12.97 -1.74
C ASP A 248 0.59 13.47 -3.17
N LEU A 249 -0.68 13.48 -3.59
CA LEU A 249 -1.09 14.05 -4.87
C LEU A 249 -0.79 15.54 -4.93
N VAL A 250 -1.21 16.29 -3.90
CA VAL A 250 -0.98 17.73 -3.82
C VAL A 250 0.51 18.05 -3.78
N ALA A 251 1.31 17.31 -2.99
CA ALA A 251 2.75 17.47 -2.93
C ALA A 251 3.41 17.20 -4.29
N SER A 252 2.99 16.14 -4.99
CA SER A 252 3.50 15.78 -6.32
C SER A 252 3.17 16.85 -7.36
N TYR A 253 1.95 17.41 -7.32
CA TYR A 253 1.58 18.54 -8.17
C TYR A 253 2.43 19.77 -7.87
N ASN A 254 2.65 20.10 -6.59
CA ASN A 254 3.45 21.27 -6.21
C ASN A 254 4.91 21.15 -6.67
N VAL A 255 5.50 19.95 -6.64
CA VAL A 255 6.81 19.67 -7.22
C VAL A 255 6.78 19.88 -8.73
N PHE A 256 5.77 19.35 -9.43
CA PHE A 256 5.57 19.56 -10.87
C PHE A 256 5.47 21.06 -11.21
N GLU A 257 4.62 21.81 -10.51
CA GLU A 257 4.46 23.25 -10.71
C GLU A 257 5.78 24.01 -10.50
N GLY A 258 6.55 23.64 -9.46
CA GLY A 258 7.87 24.20 -9.18
C GLY A 258 8.87 23.99 -10.33
N ILE A 259 8.92 22.77 -10.89
CA ILE A 259 9.78 22.43 -12.02
C ILE A 259 9.35 23.23 -13.26
N ILE A 260 8.07 23.24 -13.59
CA ILE A 260 7.56 23.96 -14.77
C ILE A 260 7.84 25.46 -14.64
N ARG A 261 7.61 26.05 -13.47
CA ARG A 261 7.92 27.46 -13.22
C ARG A 261 9.39 27.78 -13.41
N GLY A 262 10.29 26.91 -12.92
CA GLY A 262 11.73 27.07 -13.17
C GLY A 262 12.10 27.02 -14.65
N LEU A 263 11.52 26.09 -15.39
CA LEU A 263 11.77 25.92 -16.82
C LEU A 263 11.17 27.04 -17.68
N THR A 264 10.07 27.66 -17.25
CA THR A 264 9.37 28.71 -18.00
C THR A 264 9.58 30.11 -17.44
N ALA A 265 10.42 30.28 -16.42
CA ALA A 265 10.70 31.57 -15.78
C ALA A 265 11.24 32.59 -16.78
N SER A 266 10.79 33.83 -16.70
CA SER A 266 11.36 34.94 -17.45
C SER A 266 12.76 35.24 -16.92
N GLY A 267 13.73 35.50 -17.81
CA GLY A 267 15.06 35.95 -17.39
C GLY A 267 15.01 37.37 -16.79
N THR A 268 16.03 37.67 -16.02
CA THR A 268 16.33 39.03 -15.54
C THR A 268 17.62 39.52 -16.18
N PRO A 269 17.97 40.81 -16.09
CA PRO A 269 19.23 41.31 -16.63
C PRO A 269 20.48 40.59 -16.09
N THR A 270 20.36 39.91 -14.91
CA THR A 270 21.45 39.23 -14.22
C THR A 270 21.31 37.71 -14.20
N MET A 271 20.16 37.15 -14.62
CA MET A 271 19.90 35.70 -14.68
C MET A 271 19.26 35.33 -16.00
N GLU A 272 19.76 34.27 -16.61
CA GLU A 272 19.12 33.68 -17.79
C GLU A 272 17.71 33.15 -17.46
N GLY A 273 16.81 33.29 -18.39
CA GLY A 273 15.46 32.72 -18.27
C GLY A 273 15.49 31.19 -18.34
N GLY A 274 14.40 30.57 -17.92
CA GLY A 274 14.19 29.12 -18.04
C GLY A 274 14.31 28.66 -19.49
N ALA A 275 14.86 27.47 -19.70
CA ALA A 275 15.14 26.91 -21.02
C ALA A 275 13.89 26.76 -21.92
N LEU A 276 12.69 26.71 -21.31
CA LEU A 276 11.42 26.52 -21.99
C LEU A 276 10.47 27.73 -21.85
N LYS A 277 10.99 28.92 -21.59
CA LYS A 277 10.20 30.13 -21.35
C LYS A 277 9.21 30.47 -22.49
N SER A 278 9.47 30.03 -23.69
CA SER A 278 8.67 30.30 -24.88
C SER A 278 7.95 29.04 -25.42
N ASP A 279 8.03 27.91 -24.70
CA ASP A 279 7.38 26.68 -25.17
C ASP A 279 5.91 26.64 -24.72
N ALA A 280 5.01 26.86 -25.70
CA ALA A 280 3.57 26.81 -25.48
C ALA A 280 3.08 25.41 -25.05
N SER A 281 3.76 24.32 -25.46
CA SER A 281 3.37 22.96 -25.12
C SER A 281 3.50 22.70 -23.63
N VAL A 282 4.57 23.22 -22.99
CA VAL A 282 4.76 23.11 -21.55
C VAL A 282 3.68 23.86 -20.77
N THR A 283 3.30 25.04 -21.26
CA THR A 283 2.20 25.81 -20.66
C THR A 283 0.87 25.07 -20.81
N ALA A 284 0.59 24.47 -21.97
CA ALA A 284 -0.62 23.70 -22.22
C ALA A 284 -0.70 22.45 -21.30
N ILE A 285 0.40 21.72 -21.12
CA ILE A 285 0.47 20.58 -20.19
C ILE A 285 0.18 21.04 -18.75
N ARG A 286 0.80 22.14 -18.33
CA ARG A 286 0.60 22.73 -17.00
C ARG A 286 -0.87 23.09 -16.74
N GLU A 287 -1.50 23.83 -17.67
CA GLU A 287 -2.89 24.26 -17.53
C GLU A 287 -3.85 23.06 -17.56
N LYS A 288 -3.58 22.05 -18.39
CA LYS A 288 -4.40 20.84 -18.44
C LYS A 288 -4.36 20.05 -17.13
N VAL A 289 -3.16 19.84 -16.57
CA VAL A 289 -3.01 19.14 -15.29
C VAL A 289 -3.63 19.94 -14.13
N ARG A 290 -3.44 21.25 -14.12
CA ARG A 290 -4.09 22.15 -13.15
C ARG A 290 -5.61 22.07 -13.27
N GLY A 291 -6.13 22.05 -14.49
CA GLY A 291 -7.56 21.96 -14.78
C GLY A 291 -8.24 20.78 -14.09
N PHE A 292 -7.63 19.60 -14.09
CA PHE A 292 -8.18 18.43 -13.39
C PHE A 292 -8.30 18.61 -11.87
N LEU A 293 -7.43 19.43 -11.27
CA LEU A 293 -7.43 19.69 -9.84
C LEU A 293 -8.28 20.91 -9.42
N THR A 294 -8.67 21.74 -10.38
CA THR A 294 -9.47 22.95 -10.11
C THR A 294 -10.92 22.83 -10.56
N SER A 295 -11.20 21.93 -11.48
CA SER A 295 -12.56 21.65 -11.97
C SER A 295 -13.21 20.55 -11.15
N ASP A 296 -14.51 20.41 -11.32
CA ASP A 296 -15.25 19.26 -10.84
C ASP A 296 -14.73 17.98 -11.47
N SER A 297 -14.81 16.88 -10.73
CA SER A 297 -14.44 15.55 -11.21
C SER A 297 -15.34 15.13 -12.37
N SER A 298 -14.79 14.35 -13.30
CA SER A 298 -15.59 13.66 -14.33
C SER A 298 -16.58 12.64 -13.73
N THR A 299 -16.35 12.22 -12.47
CA THR A 299 -17.24 11.35 -11.69
C THR A 299 -17.54 11.97 -10.32
N PRO A 300 -18.32 13.06 -10.27
CA PRO A 300 -18.58 13.76 -9.04
C PRO A 300 -19.37 12.91 -8.06
N GLY A 301 -19.13 13.09 -6.77
CA GLY A 301 -20.03 12.62 -5.71
C GLY A 301 -21.32 13.44 -5.65
N ALA A 302 -22.22 13.08 -4.76
CA ALA A 302 -23.47 13.85 -4.55
C ALA A 302 -23.21 15.17 -3.82
N THR A 303 -22.26 15.18 -2.89
CA THR A 303 -21.91 16.34 -2.03
C THR A 303 -20.50 16.85 -2.25
N LYS A 304 -19.62 16.06 -2.84
CA LYS A 304 -18.21 16.40 -3.12
C LYS A 304 -17.95 16.26 -4.61
N MET A 305 -17.75 17.37 -5.29
CA MET A 305 -17.57 17.43 -6.73
C MET A 305 -16.12 17.65 -7.14
N GLY A 306 -15.35 18.43 -6.35
CA GLY A 306 -13.97 18.79 -6.65
C GLY A 306 -13.07 18.91 -5.44
N MET A 307 -11.79 19.18 -5.69
CA MET A 307 -10.76 19.29 -4.66
C MET A 307 -11.05 20.42 -3.64
N SER A 308 -11.72 21.49 -4.06
CA SER A 308 -12.11 22.59 -3.20
C SER A 308 -13.06 22.16 -2.08
N ASP A 309 -13.96 21.23 -2.37
CA ASP A 309 -14.99 20.77 -1.43
C ASP A 309 -14.43 19.92 -0.29
N ILE A 310 -13.21 19.42 -0.47
CA ILE A 310 -12.47 18.65 0.53
C ILE A 310 -11.36 19.48 1.21
N GLY A 311 -11.36 20.79 1.02
CA GLY A 311 -10.41 21.70 1.67
C GLY A 311 -9.06 21.84 0.97
N VAL A 312 -8.95 21.48 -0.31
CA VAL A 312 -7.73 21.70 -1.13
C VAL A 312 -7.92 22.94 -1.99
N SER A 313 -7.08 23.94 -1.81
CA SER A 313 -7.22 25.26 -2.46
C SER A 313 -6.00 25.63 -3.30
N LEU A 314 -6.26 26.21 -4.50
CA LEU A 314 -5.22 26.78 -5.35
C LEU A 314 -4.73 28.11 -4.76
N GLN A 315 -3.41 28.25 -4.64
CA GLN A 315 -2.75 29.46 -4.17
C GLN A 315 -2.37 30.38 -5.33
N ARG A 316 -2.15 31.68 -5.06
CA ARG A 316 -1.73 32.68 -6.07
C ARG A 316 -0.45 32.33 -6.81
N ASN A 317 0.43 31.55 -6.17
CA ASN A 317 1.67 31.09 -6.78
C ASN A 317 1.50 29.83 -7.64
N GLY A 318 0.28 29.37 -7.87
CA GLY A 318 -0.02 28.18 -8.67
C GLY A 318 0.13 26.83 -7.94
N THR A 319 0.53 26.82 -6.67
CA THR A 319 0.57 25.59 -5.85
C THR A 319 -0.77 25.34 -5.18
N PHE A 320 -1.03 24.10 -4.76
CA PHE A 320 -2.17 23.76 -3.92
C PHE A 320 -1.78 23.66 -2.45
N LYS A 321 -2.72 24.03 -1.59
CA LYS A 321 -2.62 23.90 -0.14
C LYS A 321 -3.77 23.07 0.39
N VAL A 322 -3.46 22.13 1.28
CA VAL A 322 -4.45 21.30 1.97
C VAL A 322 -4.79 21.94 3.32
N ASN A 323 -6.07 22.03 3.63
CA ASN A 323 -6.57 22.29 4.97
C ASN A 323 -6.85 20.93 5.63
N ASP A 324 -5.96 20.51 6.50
CA ASP A 324 -6.01 19.19 7.16
C ASP A 324 -7.27 18.94 7.97
N THR A 325 -7.82 19.98 8.60
CA THR A 325 -9.07 19.88 9.38
C THR A 325 -10.26 19.67 8.47
N ALA A 326 -10.36 20.46 7.39
CA ALA A 326 -11.45 20.33 6.42
C ALA A 326 -11.39 18.99 5.67
N LEU A 327 -10.18 18.56 5.28
CA LEU A 327 -9.98 17.26 4.63
C LEU A 327 -10.38 16.10 5.55
N SER A 328 -9.97 16.13 6.82
CA SER A 328 -10.34 15.08 7.78
C SER A 328 -11.83 15.03 8.04
N ALA A 329 -12.49 16.19 8.15
CA ALA A 329 -13.95 16.26 8.30
C ALA A 329 -14.66 15.69 7.07
N ALA A 330 -14.27 16.11 5.86
CA ALA A 330 -14.84 15.60 4.62
C ALA A 330 -14.66 14.08 4.46
N LEU A 331 -13.46 13.54 4.77
CA LEU A 331 -13.20 12.11 4.74
C LEU A 331 -14.01 11.33 5.76
N THR A 332 -14.41 11.94 6.86
CA THR A 332 -15.25 11.29 7.88
C THR A 332 -16.71 11.26 7.46
N SER A 333 -17.24 12.38 6.92
CA SER A 333 -18.67 12.52 6.58
C SER A 333 -19.02 11.96 5.20
N ASP A 334 -18.16 12.20 4.19
CA ASP A 334 -18.49 12.03 2.78
C ASP A 334 -17.53 11.09 2.04
N TYR A 335 -16.99 10.09 2.73
CA TYR A 335 -15.95 9.20 2.21
C TYR A 335 -16.29 8.57 0.85
N THR A 336 -17.52 8.07 0.70
CA THR A 336 -17.99 7.41 -0.53
C THR A 336 -18.02 8.39 -1.70
N ASP A 337 -18.44 9.62 -1.48
CA ASP A 337 -18.45 10.68 -2.50
C ASP A 337 -17.03 11.06 -2.90
N ILE A 338 -16.12 11.14 -1.93
CA ILE A 338 -14.70 11.43 -2.18
C ILE A 338 -14.05 10.30 -2.98
N THR A 339 -14.29 9.03 -2.63
CA THR A 339 -13.76 7.91 -3.41
C THR A 339 -14.26 7.94 -4.83
N LYS A 340 -15.55 8.18 -5.05
CA LYS A 340 -16.16 8.30 -6.37
C LYS A 340 -15.58 9.48 -7.16
N MET A 341 -15.33 10.61 -6.50
CA MET A 341 -14.72 11.80 -7.10
C MET A 341 -13.30 11.53 -7.62
N PHE A 342 -12.52 10.69 -6.92
CA PHE A 342 -11.15 10.38 -7.32
C PHE A 342 -11.05 9.22 -8.30
N SER A 343 -11.92 8.22 -8.21
CA SER A 343 -11.85 6.99 -9.00
C SER A 343 -13.23 6.46 -9.35
N ALA A 344 -13.49 6.29 -10.62
CA ALA A 344 -14.76 5.76 -11.15
C ALA A 344 -14.70 4.25 -11.41
N ASP A 345 -14.04 3.46 -10.59
CA ASP A 345 -13.86 2.01 -10.82
C ASP A 345 -13.37 1.69 -12.24
N THR A 346 -12.16 2.16 -12.53
CA THR A 346 -11.58 2.09 -13.88
C THR A 346 -10.60 0.94 -14.07
N ASN A 347 -10.59 -0.05 -13.20
CA ASN A 347 -9.56 -1.10 -13.14
C ASN A 347 -9.35 -1.87 -14.43
N ASN A 348 -10.36 -1.94 -15.30
CA ASN A 348 -10.32 -2.67 -16.56
C ASN A 348 -10.55 -1.78 -17.79
N GLN A 349 -10.55 -0.47 -17.67
CA GLN A 349 -10.77 0.41 -18.79
C GLN A 349 -9.49 0.60 -19.61
N SER A 350 -9.62 0.48 -20.93
CA SER A 350 -8.55 0.76 -21.87
C SER A 350 -8.10 2.21 -21.78
N SER A 351 -6.80 2.47 -21.96
CA SER A 351 -6.24 3.82 -22.07
C SER A 351 -6.83 4.62 -23.25
N TYR A 352 -7.43 3.95 -24.21
CA TYR A 352 -8.07 4.55 -25.39
C TYR A 352 -9.57 4.79 -25.20
N ASP A 353 -10.15 4.33 -24.08
CA ASP A 353 -11.56 4.55 -23.77
C ASP A 353 -11.78 5.98 -23.27
N GLY A 354 -12.82 6.64 -23.79
CA GLY A 354 -13.25 7.98 -23.40
C GLY A 354 -14.09 8.05 -22.11
N ALA A 355 -14.17 6.97 -21.36
CA ALA A 355 -14.98 6.93 -20.14
C ALA A 355 -14.42 7.85 -19.05
N ASN A 356 -15.31 8.35 -18.21
CA ASN A 356 -14.99 9.16 -17.03
C ASN A 356 -14.22 8.32 -15.99
N ARG A 357 -13.13 8.84 -15.45
CA ARG A 357 -12.22 8.09 -14.55
C ARG A 357 -12.03 8.74 -13.20
N GLY A 358 -12.67 9.86 -12.95
CA GLY A 358 -12.42 10.67 -11.76
C GLY A 358 -11.08 11.42 -11.83
N ILE A 359 -10.83 12.28 -10.85
CA ILE A 359 -9.66 13.20 -10.88
C ILE A 359 -8.36 12.42 -11.07
N ALA A 360 -8.12 11.36 -10.29
CA ALA A 360 -6.90 10.60 -10.37
C ALA A 360 -6.77 9.84 -11.71
N GLY A 361 -7.84 9.18 -12.12
CA GLY A 361 -7.87 8.42 -13.36
C GLY A 361 -7.70 9.30 -14.61
N ASP A 362 -8.32 10.48 -14.65
CA ASP A 362 -8.22 11.43 -15.75
C ASP A 362 -6.80 12.02 -15.85
N ILE A 363 -6.16 12.33 -14.73
CA ILE A 363 -4.76 12.76 -14.70
C ILE A 363 -3.85 11.66 -15.24
N VAL A 364 -4.03 10.40 -14.80
CA VAL A 364 -3.24 9.26 -15.30
C VAL A 364 -3.38 9.11 -16.78
N HIS A 365 -4.62 9.08 -17.27
CA HIS A 365 -4.92 8.93 -18.69
C HIS A 365 -4.25 10.03 -19.53
N GLN A 366 -4.37 11.29 -19.11
CA GLN A 366 -3.80 12.41 -19.82
C GLN A 366 -2.26 12.39 -19.83
N ILE A 367 -1.63 12.08 -18.69
CA ILE A 367 -0.16 11.98 -18.61
C ILE A 367 0.35 10.82 -19.47
N THR A 368 -0.34 9.66 -19.42
CA THR A 368 0.01 8.52 -20.27
C THR A 368 -0.08 8.87 -21.75
N SER A 369 -1.11 9.60 -22.17
CA SER A 369 -1.25 10.12 -23.53
C SER A 369 -0.09 11.05 -23.94
N TYR A 370 0.34 11.96 -23.05
CA TYR A 370 1.47 12.83 -23.34
C TYR A 370 2.81 12.09 -23.45
N LEU A 371 2.97 10.97 -22.74
CA LEU A 371 4.19 10.14 -22.73
C LEU A 371 4.17 9.04 -23.79
N ALA A 372 3.06 8.82 -24.49
CA ALA A 372 2.94 7.81 -25.56
C ALA A 372 3.98 8.04 -26.65
N PHE A 373 4.26 7.00 -27.44
CA PHE A 373 5.23 7.06 -28.55
C PHE A 373 4.92 8.17 -29.56
N ASP A 374 3.64 8.40 -29.82
CA ASP A 374 3.08 9.47 -30.68
C ASP A 374 2.60 10.68 -29.86
N GLY A 375 2.91 10.71 -28.55
CA GLY A 375 2.48 11.76 -27.65
C GLY A 375 3.20 13.09 -27.81
N LEU A 376 2.62 14.14 -27.25
CA LEU A 376 3.09 15.53 -27.36
C LEU A 376 4.56 15.70 -26.94
N ILE A 377 4.99 15.03 -25.87
CA ILE A 377 6.36 15.14 -25.36
C ILE A 377 7.34 14.51 -26.34
N LYS A 378 7.00 13.34 -26.90
CA LYS A 378 7.87 12.65 -27.87
C LYS A 378 8.00 13.42 -29.18
N ALA A 379 6.91 13.98 -29.68
CA ALA A 379 6.91 14.85 -30.83
C ALA A 379 7.82 16.08 -30.61
N ARG A 380 7.77 16.67 -29.42
CA ARG A 380 8.59 17.82 -29.06
C ARG A 380 10.08 17.49 -28.93
N GLU A 381 10.40 16.34 -28.32
CA GLU A 381 11.80 15.80 -28.30
C GLU A 381 12.36 15.67 -29.73
N GLY A 382 11.56 15.13 -30.63
CA GLY A 382 11.91 15.00 -32.05
C GLY A 382 12.21 16.34 -32.71
N SER A 383 11.36 17.34 -32.47
CA SER A 383 11.55 18.69 -32.99
C SER A 383 12.85 19.33 -32.50
N TYR A 384 13.12 19.29 -31.20
CA TYR A 384 14.36 19.81 -30.62
C TYR A 384 15.61 19.04 -31.07
N SER A 385 15.50 17.73 -31.27
CA SER A 385 16.61 16.92 -31.82
C SER A 385 16.97 17.37 -33.25
N ASN A 386 15.95 17.62 -34.08
CA ASN A 386 16.15 18.10 -35.45
C ASN A 386 16.73 19.52 -35.50
N GLU A 387 16.23 20.41 -34.64
CA GLU A 387 16.75 21.78 -34.52
C GLU A 387 18.22 21.79 -34.07
N THR A 388 18.57 20.93 -33.06
CA THR A 388 19.94 20.78 -32.60
C THR A 388 20.87 20.30 -33.74
N LYS A 389 20.42 19.34 -34.55
CA LYS A 389 21.19 18.87 -35.72
C LYS A 389 21.40 19.98 -36.72
N TYR A 390 20.32 20.73 -37.05
CA TYR A 390 20.41 21.87 -37.99
C TYR A 390 21.42 22.91 -37.48
N LEU A 391 21.31 23.36 -36.24
CA LEU A 391 22.24 24.32 -35.62
C LEU A 391 23.71 23.82 -35.58
N SER A 392 23.90 22.53 -35.36
CA SER A 392 25.25 21.92 -35.39
C SER A 392 25.89 21.96 -36.78
N VAL A 393 25.08 21.74 -37.83
CA VAL A 393 25.55 21.88 -39.24
C VAL A 393 25.86 23.33 -39.54
N GLU A 394 25.00 24.26 -39.18
CA GLU A 394 25.19 25.69 -39.40
C GLU A 394 26.48 26.21 -38.68
N GLN A 395 26.69 25.76 -37.43
CA GLN A 395 27.93 26.08 -36.68
C GLN A 395 29.14 25.53 -37.39
N SER A 396 29.14 24.28 -37.87
CA SER A 396 30.23 23.69 -38.63
C SER A 396 30.59 24.47 -39.89
N ASP A 397 29.55 24.94 -40.60
CA ASP A 397 29.74 25.74 -41.81
C ASP A 397 30.24 27.15 -41.51
N LEU A 398 29.84 27.76 -40.40
CA LEU A 398 30.39 29.01 -39.91
C LEU A 398 31.85 28.84 -39.52
N ASP A 399 32.21 27.78 -38.83
CA ASP A 399 33.63 27.47 -38.44
C ASP A 399 34.49 27.31 -39.69
N LYS A 400 34.02 26.62 -40.76
CA LYS A 400 34.75 26.51 -42.02
C LYS A 400 34.93 27.88 -42.69
N LYS A 401 33.89 28.74 -42.72
CA LYS A 401 33.98 30.11 -43.24
C LYS A 401 35.02 30.93 -42.43
N MET A 402 34.97 30.85 -41.11
CA MET A 402 35.94 31.53 -40.23
C MET A 402 37.38 31.05 -40.49
N ALA A 403 37.61 29.74 -40.62
CA ALA A 403 38.91 29.16 -40.93
C ALA A 403 39.42 29.64 -42.32
N ALA A 404 38.54 29.69 -43.35
CA ALA A 404 38.89 30.19 -44.66
C ALA A 404 39.25 31.70 -44.65
N ILE A 405 38.50 32.48 -43.88
CA ILE A 405 38.79 33.91 -43.68
C ILE A 405 40.16 34.06 -42.97
N GLN A 406 40.42 33.33 -41.91
CA GLN A 406 41.68 33.36 -41.18
C GLN A 406 42.84 32.98 -42.10
N THR A 407 42.72 31.92 -42.87
CA THR A 407 43.73 31.50 -43.87
C THR A 407 44.00 32.62 -44.87
N ARG A 408 42.97 33.23 -45.42
CA ARG A 408 43.08 34.35 -46.39
C ARG A 408 43.84 35.54 -45.75
N TYR A 409 43.49 35.97 -44.55
CA TYR A 409 44.14 37.07 -43.87
C TYR A 409 45.58 36.72 -43.51
N THR A 410 45.89 35.51 -43.08
CA THR A 410 47.25 35.05 -42.81
C THR A 410 48.09 35.08 -44.06
N GLN A 411 47.56 34.64 -45.21
CA GLN A 411 48.25 34.73 -46.51
C GLN A 411 48.49 36.18 -46.94
N GLN A 412 47.48 37.07 -46.80
CA GLN A 412 47.65 38.50 -47.10
C GLN A 412 48.69 39.15 -46.21
N PHE A 413 48.69 38.85 -44.92
CA PHE A 413 49.67 39.38 -43.98
C PHE A 413 51.07 38.86 -44.26
N SER A 414 51.21 37.58 -44.57
CA SER A 414 52.49 36.99 -45.00
C SER A 414 53.04 37.60 -46.28
N THR A 415 52.16 37.82 -47.27
CA THR A 415 52.53 38.49 -48.53
C THR A 415 52.95 39.95 -48.30
N MET A 416 52.19 40.68 -47.46
CA MET A 416 52.57 42.05 -47.08
C MET A 416 53.86 42.11 -46.34
N SER A 417 54.12 41.18 -45.39
CA SER A 417 55.41 41.08 -44.67
C SER A 417 56.59 40.87 -45.65
N ARG A 418 56.40 39.93 -46.62
CA ARG A 418 57.41 39.66 -47.64
C ARG A 418 57.67 40.90 -48.50
N ILE A 419 56.65 41.64 -48.93
CA ILE A 419 56.79 42.88 -49.70
C ILE A 419 57.52 43.95 -48.87
N MET A 420 57.20 44.08 -47.59
CA MET A 420 57.91 44.97 -46.68
C MET A 420 59.40 44.59 -46.53
N ASP A 421 59.75 43.31 -46.39
CA ASP A 421 61.08 42.82 -46.32
C ASP A 421 61.82 43.08 -47.64
N GLU A 422 61.21 42.86 -48.83
CA GLU A 422 61.75 43.20 -50.14
C GLU A 422 61.94 44.69 -50.29
N MET A 423 61.03 45.51 -49.84
CA MET A 423 61.17 46.98 -49.84
C MET A 423 62.30 47.41 -48.95
N LYS A 424 62.44 46.82 -47.74
CA LYS A 424 63.54 47.12 -46.82
C LYS A 424 64.86 46.70 -47.40
N ALA A 425 65.00 45.53 -48.01
CA ALA A 425 66.19 45.09 -48.70
C ALA A 425 66.55 46.02 -49.87
N THR A 426 65.57 46.52 -50.59
CA THR A 426 65.73 47.52 -51.69
C THR A 426 66.20 48.85 -51.10
N GLN A 427 65.67 49.31 -49.99
CA GLN A 427 66.11 50.50 -49.30
C GLN A 427 67.58 50.37 -48.84
N ASP A 428 67.92 49.25 -48.17
CA ASP A 428 69.29 48.98 -47.72
C ASP A 428 70.25 48.91 -48.86
N TYR A 429 69.84 48.33 -50.02
CA TYR A 429 70.65 48.33 -51.25
C TYR A 429 70.83 49.75 -51.79
N LEU A 430 69.83 50.57 -51.85
CA LEU A 430 69.88 51.96 -52.32
C LEU A 430 70.80 52.80 -51.37
N GLU A 431 70.60 52.66 -50.06
CA GLU A 431 71.49 53.35 -49.08
C GLU A 431 72.96 52.96 -49.27
N SER A 432 73.22 51.66 -49.43
CA SER A 432 74.58 51.17 -49.73
C SER A 432 75.14 51.70 -51.07
N SER A 433 74.31 51.69 -52.09
CA SER A 433 74.69 52.17 -53.43
C SER A 433 74.95 53.67 -53.47
N LEU A 434 74.07 54.45 -52.80
CA LEU A 434 74.22 55.90 -52.67
C LEU A 434 75.42 56.28 -51.83
N GLY A 435 75.72 55.50 -50.76
CA GLY A 435 76.96 55.70 -49.92
C GLY A 435 78.24 55.42 -50.63
N ASN A 436 78.21 54.61 -51.70
CA ASN A 436 79.42 54.31 -52.52
C ASN A 436 79.55 55.16 -53.81
N LEU A 437 78.68 56.16 -54.01
CA LEU A 437 78.86 57.08 -55.15
C LEU A 437 80.02 58.02 -54.93
N PRO A 438 80.87 58.21 -55.94
CA PRO A 438 82.14 58.96 -55.81
C PRO A 438 81.97 60.45 -55.51
N PHE A 439 80.78 60.99 -55.37
CA PHE A 439 80.52 62.39 -55.08
C PHE A 439 79.79 62.66 -53.74
N THR A 440 79.67 61.65 -52.88
CA THR A 440 79.03 61.81 -51.51
C THR A 440 80.19 61.85 -50.46
N SER A 441 81.09 62.66 -50.60
CA SER A 441 82.00 62.96 -49.46
C SER A 441 81.26 63.84 -48.49
N LYS A 442 80.99 63.37 -47.24
CA LYS A 442 80.63 64.26 -46.16
C LYS A 442 81.77 65.26 -45.98
N ASN A 443 81.49 66.50 -46.29
CA ASN A 443 82.28 67.56 -45.66
C ASN A 443 81.78 67.72 -44.22
N ASP A 444 82.69 67.65 -43.29
CA ASP A 444 82.53 67.96 -41.90
C ASP A 444 81.83 69.29 -41.63
#